data_7320fc6167b2d49249c069b23636c4e2
#
_entry.id   7320fc6167b2d49249c069b23636c4e2
#
_cell.length_a   1.000
_cell.length_b   1.000
_cell.length_c   1.000
_cell.angle_alpha   90.00
_cell.angle_beta   90.00
_cell.angle_gamma   90.00
#
_symmetry.space_group_name_H-M   'P 1'
#
loop_
_entity.id
_entity.type
_entity.pdbx_description
1 polymer ?
#
loop_
_entity_poly.entity_id
_entity_poly.type
_entity_poly.pdbx_seq_one_letter_code
_entity_poly.pdbx_strand_id
1 'polypeptide(L)'
;MKPIAVITGASSGIGAATARLLAEHGFHVVAVARREDRLNQLSAEDENIETLTIDVTSDTDVQKLAAHLQGKPVEILVCNAGGAFDFDTVITSDPEVWMKTYDVNVVGSVRCIKALTPLMTKHGKGHLVIITSTAGQVAYENGGSYVAAKHGEVALARTLRLELSGLPIRVTEIAPGMVKTDEFALTRFSGDSERAAKIYAGVEKPLTDSDVAEAIRWSVMLPEHFNIDSMTIRPVAQAAQHKVHRITQQ
;
A
#
# COMPACT_ATOMS: atom_id res chain seq x y z
N MET A 1 1.25 -15.81 21.63
CA MET A 1 0.87 -14.48 21.11
C MET A 1 0.41 -14.66 19.66
N LYS A 2 -0.61 -13.91 19.21
CA LYS A 2 -1.00 -13.91 17.79
C LYS A 2 0.13 -13.34 16.94
N PRO A 3 0.31 -13.79 15.69
CA PRO A 3 1.24 -13.17 14.75
C PRO A 3 0.82 -11.73 14.47
N ILE A 4 1.82 -10.84 14.33
CA ILE A 4 1.56 -9.41 14.11
C ILE A 4 1.67 -9.05 12.63
N ALA A 5 0.65 -8.37 12.13
CA ALA A 5 0.65 -7.71 10.84
C ALA A 5 0.71 -6.18 11.01
N VAL A 6 1.75 -5.55 10.50
CA VAL A 6 1.90 -4.09 10.46
C VAL A 6 1.40 -3.57 9.13
N ILE A 7 0.49 -2.58 9.14
CA ILE A 7 -0.09 -2.01 7.92
C ILE A 7 0.10 -0.51 7.92
N THR A 8 0.85 0.01 6.94
CA THR A 8 1.05 1.43 6.77
C THR A 8 -0.06 2.05 5.92
N GLY A 9 -0.41 3.33 6.20
CA GLY A 9 -1.50 4.00 5.49
C GLY A 9 -2.89 3.43 5.84
N ALA A 10 -3.06 2.89 7.06
CA ALA A 10 -4.25 2.16 7.47
C ALA A 10 -5.45 3.04 7.86
N SER A 11 -5.37 4.36 7.74
CA SER A 11 -6.48 5.26 8.12
C SER A 11 -7.62 5.31 7.11
N SER A 12 -7.50 4.68 5.93
CA SER A 12 -8.54 4.63 4.90
C SER A 12 -8.22 3.61 3.80
N GLY A 13 -9.20 3.37 2.92
CA GLY A 13 -9.06 2.62 1.69
C GLY A 13 -8.42 1.24 1.89
N ILE A 14 -7.50 0.86 1.01
CA ILE A 14 -6.86 -0.47 0.99
C ILE A 14 -6.23 -0.82 2.34
N GLY A 15 -5.56 0.13 3.00
CA GLY A 15 -4.92 -0.12 4.29
C GLY A 15 -5.92 -0.46 5.40
N ALA A 16 -7.02 0.30 5.51
CA ALA A 16 -8.07 0.04 6.50
C ALA A 16 -8.81 -1.28 6.21
N ALA A 17 -9.15 -1.55 4.94
CA ALA A 17 -9.76 -2.82 4.54
C ALA A 17 -8.85 -4.01 4.85
N THR A 18 -7.55 -3.88 4.60
CA THR A 18 -6.56 -4.91 4.92
C THR A 18 -6.47 -5.14 6.44
N ALA A 19 -6.51 -4.05 7.24
CA ALA A 19 -6.44 -4.16 8.69
C ALA A 19 -7.62 -4.98 9.24
N ARG A 20 -8.83 -4.68 8.81
CA ARG A 20 -10.04 -5.46 9.19
C ARG A 20 -9.90 -6.92 8.79
N LEU A 21 -9.59 -7.16 7.54
CA LEU A 21 -9.55 -8.51 7.00
C LEU A 21 -8.48 -9.39 7.65
N LEU A 22 -7.29 -8.85 7.95
CA LEU A 22 -6.25 -9.61 8.63
C LEU A 22 -6.57 -9.83 10.12
N ALA A 23 -7.24 -8.91 10.80
CA ALA A 23 -7.73 -9.10 12.17
C ALA A 23 -8.74 -10.25 12.25
N GLU A 24 -9.72 -10.30 11.33
CA GLU A 24 -10.69 -11.39 11.18
C GLU A 24 -10.01 -12.75 10.92
N HIS A 25 -8.83 -12.75 10.28
CA HIS A 25 -8.06 -13.97 9.96
C HIS A 25 -6.98 -14.32 11.00
N GLY A 26 -7.11 -13.79 12.22
CA GLY A 26 -6.33 -14.24 13.38
C GLY A 26 -5.02 -13.50 13.63
N PHE A 27 -4.72 -12.44 12.90
CA PHE A 27 -3.58 -11.57 13.19
C PHE A 27 -3.92 -10.55 14.28
N HIS A 28 -2.91 -10.17 15.06
CA HIS A 28 -2.94 -8.91 15.78
C HIS A 28 -2.41 -7.84 14.81
N VAL A 29 -3.26 -6.88 14.47
CA VAL A 29 -2.92 -5.86 13.48
C VAL A 29 -2.41 -4.61 14.17
N VAL A 30 -1.24 -4.12 13.77
CA VAL A 30 -0.74 -2.79 14.14
C VAL A 30 -0.93 -1.87 12.94
N ALA A 31 -2.02 -1.11 12.97
CA ALA A 31 -2.43 -0.20 11.92
C ALA A 31 -1.79 1.18 12.14
N VAL A 32 -0.98 1.64 11.18
CA VAL A 32 -0.26 2.92 11.33
C VAL A 32 -0.60 3.91 10.23
N ALA A 33 -0.81 5.16 10.61
CA ALA A 33 -1.07 6.28 9.73
C ALA A 33 -0.91 7.61 10.48
N ARG A 34 -1.09 8.75 9.78
CA ARG A 34 -0.99 10.09 10.39
C ARG A 34 -2.28 10.58 11.04
N ARG A 35 -3.45 10.07 10.60
CA ARG A 35 -4.77 10.56 11.04
C ARG A 35 -5.26 9.75 12.23
N GLU A 36 -5.07 10.31 13.40
CA GLU A 36 -5.39 9.67 14.67
C GLU A 36 -6.90 9.41 14.82
N ASP A 37 -7.73 10.36 14.42
CA ASP A 37 -9.20 10.25 14.47
C ASP A 37 -9.71 9.03 13.69
N ARG A 38 -9.16 8.79 12.49
CA ARG A 38 -9.51 7.64 11.65
C ARG A 38 -8.97 6.32 12.21
N LEU A 39 -7.77 6.36 12.78
CA LEU A 39 -7.18 5.20 13.44
C LEU A 39 -8.01 4.80 14.67
N ASN A 40 -8.46 5.76 15.48
CA ASN A 40 -9.33 5.50 16.63
C ASN A 40 -10.67 4.89 16.23
N GLN A 41 -11.25 5.31 15.10
CA GLN A 41 -12.44 4.67 14.54
C GLN A 41 -12.16 3.21 14.17
N LEU A 42 -11.05 2.94 13.49
CA LEU A 42 -10.68 1.60 13.07
C LEU A 42 -10.42 0.65 14.26
N SER A 43 -9.71 1.11 15.30
CA SER A 43 -9.44 0.29 16.50
C SER A 43 -10.69 0.01 17.34
N ALA A 44 -11.71 0.86 17.25
CA ALA A 44 -12.98 0.63 17.93
C ALA A 44 -13.83 -0.50 17.30
N GLU A 45 -13.49 -0.93 16.09
CA GLU A 45 -14.23 -1.97 15.36
C GLU A 45 -13.83 -3.40 15.78
N ASP A 46 -12.54 -3.61 16.14
CA ASP A 46 -12.03 -4.95 16.52
C ASP A 46 -10.88 -4.83 17.54
N GLU A 47 -10.94 -5.58 18.63
CA GLU A 47 -9.92 -5.62 19.69
C GLU A 47 -8.54 -6.11 19.21
N ASN A 48 -8.48 -6.77 18.06
CA ASN A 48 -7.23 -7.22 17.45
C ASN A 48 -6.55 -6.13 16.60
N ILE A 49 -7.14 -4.94 16.49
CA ILE A 49 -6.56 -3.81 15.78
C ILE A 49 -6.03 -2.78 16.79
N GLU A 50 -4.72 -2.79 16.95
CA GLU A 50 -3.97 -1.76 17.66
C GLU A 50 -3.58 -0.65 16.67
N THR A 51 -3.59 0.60 17.10
CA THR A 51 -3.28 1.73 16.22
C THR A 51 -2.17 2.61 16.78
N LEU A 52 -1.31 3.13 15.90
CA LEU A 52 -0.27 4.09 16.24
C LEU A 52 -0.24 5.24 15.22
N THR A 53 -0.17 6.46 15.71
CA THR A 53 0.01 7.65 14.86
C THR A 53 1.46 7.75 14.45
N ILE A 54 1.75 7.39 13.19
CA ILE A 54 3.10 7.30 12.60
C ILE A 54 3.09 7.97 11.22
N ASP A 55 4.04 8.86 10.98
CA ASP A 55 4.38 9.32 9.64
C ASP A 55 5.56 8.50 9.09
N VAL A 56 5.34 7.77 8.01
CA VAL A 56 6.38 6.95 7.37
C VAL A 56 7.52 7.78 6.77
N THR A 57 7.33 9.10 6.61
CA THR A 57 8.37 10.03 6.16
C THR A 57 9.26 10.51 7.31
N SER A 58 8.91 10.22 8.56
CA SER A 58 9.65 10.57 9.77
C SER A 58 10.47 9.39 10.29
N ASP A 59 11.79 9.50 10.26
CA ASP A 59 12.68 8.49 10.84
C ASP A 59 12.39 8.26 12.33
N THR A 60 12.08 9.32 13.07
CA THR A 60 11.76 9.24 14.50
C THR A 60 10.49 8.43 14.74
N ASP A 61 9.47 8.63 13.94
CA ASP A 61 8.20 7.90 14.10
C ASP A 61 8.36 6.42 13.72
N VAL A 62 9.10 6.13 12.67
CA VAL A 62 9.40 4.74 12.29
C VAL A 62 10.25 4.04 13.36
N GLN A 63 11.17 4.75 14.02
CA GLN A 63 11.92 4.21 15.17
C GLN A 63 11.00 3.94 16.37
N LYS A 64 10.02 4.81 16.67
CA LYS A 64 9.00 4.56 17.71
C LYS A 64 8.20 3.28 17.39
N LEU A 65 7.80 3.10 16.13
CA LEU A 65 7.11 1.87 15.69
C LEU A 65 7.97 0.63 15.94
N ALA A 66 9.25 0.66 15.53
CA ALA A 66 10.17 -0.46 15.74
C ALA A 66 10.39 -0.77 17.24
N ALA A 67 10.56 0.27 18.06
CA ALA A 67 10.69 0.12 19.51
C ALA A 67 9.43 -0.50 20.15
N HIS A 68 8.25 -0.05 19.73
CA HIS A 68 6.98 -0.61 20.18
C HIS A 68 6.82 -2.10 19.86
N LEU A 69 7.39 -2.55 18.74
CA LEU A 69 7.31 -3.93 18.25
C LEU A 69 8.48 -4.81 18.73
N GLN A 70 9.43 -4.25 19.49
CA GLN A 70 10.60 -5.00 19.96
C GLN A 70 10.19 -6.24 20.77
N GLY A 71 10.68 -7.41 20.37
CA GLY A 71 10.40 -8.67 21.04
C GLY A 71 9.03 -9.29 20.74
N LYS A 72 8.22 -8.66 19.90
CA LYS A 72 6.91 -9.16 19.46
C LYS A 72 7.06 -9.99 18.17
N PRO A 73 6.14 -10.93 17.87
CA PRO A 73 6.17 -11.80 16.69
C PRO A 73 5.67 -11.06 15.43
N VAL A 74 6.48 -10.14 14.91
CA VAL A 74 6.16 -9.42 13.66
C VAL A 74 6.37 -10.36 12.47
N GLU A 75 5.29 -10.71 11.78
CA GLU A 75 5.34 -11.62 10.63
C GLU A 75 5.01 -10.95 9.30
N ILE A 76 4.22 -9.88 9.30
CA ILE A 76 3.78 -9.21 8.07
C ILE A 76 4.04 -7.71 8.18
N LEU A 77 4.58 -7.13 7.10
CA LEU A 77 4.59 -5.69 6.87
C LEU A 77 3.94 -5.40 5.51
N VAL A 78 2.82 -4.68 5.54
CA VAL A 78 2.17 -4.17 4.33
C VAL A 78 2.57 -2.71 4.13
N CYS A 79 3.45 -2.46 3.17
CA CYS A 79 3.83 -1.13 2.72
C CYS A 79 2.74 -0.61 1.77
N ASN A 80 1.72 0.05 2.35
CA ASN A 80 0.58 0.58 1.63
C ASN A 80 0.49 2.12 1.71
N ALA A 81 1.19 2.75 2.66
CA ALA A 81 1.22 4.21 2.75
C ALA A 81 1.77 4.82 1.46
N GLY A 82 0.99 5.69 0.84
CA GLY A 82 1.36 6.32 -0.42
C GLY A 82 0.21 7.13 -1.01
N GLY A 83 0.44 7.68 -2.20
CA GLY A 83 -0.57 8.43 -2.94
C GLY A 83 0.01 9.17 -4.13
N ALA A 84 -0.87 9.77 -4.94
CA ALA A 84 -0.56 10.71 -5.99
C ALA A 84 -0.98 12.11 -5.52
N PHE A 85 -0.14 13.12 -5.73
CA PHE A 85 -0.37 14.48 -5.22
C PHE A 85 -0.47 15.53 -6.34
N ASP A 86 -0.40 15.09 -7.60
CA ASP A 86 -0.58 15.92 -8.78
C ASP A 86 -1.22 15.15 -9.95
N PHE A 87 -1.62 15.91 -10.96
CA PHE A 87 -2.03 15.41 -12.27
C PHE A 87 -1.60 16.42 -13.35
N ASP A 88 -0.31 16.75 -13.35
CA ASP A 88 0.29 17.73 -14.23
C ASP A 88 1.24 17.07 -15.24
N THR A 89 1.49 17.78 -16.36
CA THR A 89 2.54 17.34 -17.28
C THR A 89 3.91 17.52 -16.62
N VAL A 90 4.91 16.75 -17.05
CA VAL A 90 6.27 16.85 -16.51
C VAL A 90 6.83 18.28 -16.63
N ILE A 91 6.44 18.99 -17.70
CA ILE A 91 6.94 20.34 -17.98
C ILE A 91 6.35 21.39 -17.03
N THR A 92 5.13 21.15 -16.50
CA THR A 92 4.41 22.11 -15.65
C THR A 92 4.37 21.68 -14.18
N SER A 93 4.77 20.44 -13.87
CA SER A 93 4.74 19.91 -12.51
C SER A 93 5.80 20.52 -11.61
N ASP A 94 5.49 20.64 -10.32
CA ASP A 94 6.40 21.14 -9.31
C ASP A 94 7.35 20.00 -8.84
N PRO A 95 8.69 20.18 -8.90
CA PRO A 95 9.66 19.21 -8.39
C PRO A 95 9.46 18.84 -6.91
N GLU A 96 8.97 19.77 -6.07
CA GLU A 96 8.69 19.49 -4.65
C GLU A 96 7.57 18.44 -4.49
N VAL A 97 6.58 18.43 -5.38
CA VAL A 97 5.54 17.41 -5.41
C VAL A 97 6.12 16.05 -5.80
N TRP A 98 7.10 16.01 -6.71
CA TRP A 98 7.82 14.79 -7.06
C TRP A 98 8.59 14.22 -5.86
N MET A 99 9.34 15.08 -5.17
CA MET A 99 10.08 14.67 -3.97
C MET A 99 9.14 14.15 -2.89
N LYS A 100 8.05 14.86 -2.60
CA LYS A 100 7.03 14.42 -1.66
C LYS A 100 6.40 13.08 -2.06
N THR A 101 6.06 12.91 -3.34
CA THR A 101 5.46 11.68 -3.86
C THR A 101 6.44 10.51 -3.71
N TYR A 102 7.70 10.73 -4.04
CA TYR A 102 8.73 9.70 -3.92
C TYR A 102 9.04 9.37 -2.46
N ASP A 103 9.14 10.37 -1.59
CA ASP A 103 9.43 10.17 -0.16
C ASP A 103 8.36 9.33 0.51
N VAL A 104 7.09 9.63 0.31
CA VAL A 104 6.00 8.89 0.95
C VAL A 104 5.85 7.46 0.41
N ASN A 105 5.92 7.28 -0.92
CA ASN A 105 5.69 5.96 -1.54
C ASN A 105 6.91 5.05 -1.40
N VAL A 106 8.10 5.55 -1.76
CA VAL A 106 9.31 4.73 -1.85
C VAL A 106 10.13 4.78 -0.56
N VAL A 107 10.56 5.98 -0.16
CA VAL A 107 11.50 6.12 0.98
C VAL A 107 10.81 5.77 2.29
N GLY A 108 9.52 6.09 2.44
CA GLY A 108 8.70 5.68 3.59
C GLY A 108 8.61 4.16 3.71
N SER A 109 8.43 3.46 2.59
CA SER A 109 8.47 1.99 2.55
C SER A 109 9.86 1.46 2.93
N VAL A 110 10.94 2.06 2.42
CA VAL A 110 12.32 1.69 2.77
C VAL A 110 12.58 1.87 4.28
N ARG A 111 12.14 2.98 4.89
CA ARG A 111 12.27 3.22 6.34
C ARG A 111 11.60 2.11 7.15
N CYS A 112 10.35 1.78 6.83
CA CYS A 112 9.61 0.73 7.53
C CYS A 112 10.25 -0.66 7.35
N ILE A 113 10.65 -1.01 6.13
CA ILE A 113 11.32 -2.28 5.81
C ILE A 113 12.64 -2.39 6.60
N LYS A 114 13.48 -1.36 6.55
CA LYS A 114 14.76 -1.32 7.27
C LYS A 114 14.57 -1.51 8.77
N ALA A 115 13.52 -0.90 9.34
CA ALA A 115 13.26 -0.95 10.78
C ALA A 115 12.67 -2.28 11.25
N LEU A 116 11.80 -2.93 10.44
CA LEU A 116 11.04 -4.10 10.87
C LEU A 116 11.60 -5.44 10.36
N THR A 117 12.32 -5.48 9.25
CA THR A 117 12.95 -6.71 8.74
C THR A 117 13.84 -7.41 9.77
N PRO A 118 14.67 -6.70 10.59
CA PRO A 118 15.45 -7.37 11.63
C PRO A 118 14.58 -8.07 12.70
N LEU A 119 13.40 -7.54 13.02
CA LEU A 119 12.47 -8.15 13.95
C LEU A 119 11.88 -9.45 13.38
N MET A 120 11.49 -9.43 12.11
CA MET A 120 11.01 -10.60 11.37
C MET A 120 12.08 -11.69 11.27
N THR A 121 13.31 -11.32 10.89
CA THR A 121 14.43 -12.26 10.77
C THR A 121 14.74 -12.91 12.11
N LYS A 122 14.73 -12.13 13.20
CA LYS A 122 14.92 -12.67 14.57
C LYS A 122 13.80 -13.59 14.99
N HIS A 123 12.57 -13.32 14.55
CA HIS A 123 11.41 -14.18 14.79
C HIS A 123 11.48 -15.49 13.95
N GLY A 124 12.27 -15.50 12.87
CA GLY A 124 12.44 -16.65 11.97
C GLY A 124 11.38 -16.76 10.88
N LYS A 125 10.55 -15.71 10.68
CA LYS A 125 9.48 -15.67 9.69
C LYS A 125 9.13 -14.23 9.34
N GLY A 126 8.93 -13.94 8.05
CA GLY A 126 8.48 -12.63 7.62
C GLY A 126 7.87 -12.60 6.22
N HIS A 127 7.02 -11.59 5.99
CA HIS A 127 6.46 -11.31 4.67
C HIS A 127 6.34 -9.80 4.45
N LEU A 128 7.09 -9.27 3.50
CA LEU A 128 6.99 -7.89 3.04
C LEU A 128 6.03 -7.84 1.86
N VAL A 129 4.93 -7.12 2.00
CA VAL A 129 3.95 -6.89 0.92
C VAL A 129 4.03 -5.42 0.51
N ILE A 130 4.35 -5.15 -0.74
CA ILE A 130 4.50 -3.79 -1.27
C ILE A 130 3.32 -3.51 -2.22
N ILE A 131 2.52 -2.51 -1.89
CA ILE A 131 1.38 -2.10 -2.72
C ILE A 131 1.85 -1.09 -3.75
N THR A 132 2.19 -1.60 -4.92
CA THR A 132 2.63 -0.81 -6.06
C THR A 132 1.41 -0.29 -6.86
N SER A 133 1.42 -0.37 -8.15
CA SER A 133 0.32 -0.03 -9.06
C SER A 133 0.64 -0.52 -10.46
N THR A 134 -0.36 -0.65 -11.32
CA THR A 134 -0.13 -0.74 -12.77
C THR A 134 0.61 0.49 -13.32
N ALA A 135 0.59 1.62 -12.62
CA ALA A 135 1.42 2.81 -12.87
C ALA A 135 2.92 2.56 -12.67
N GLY A 136 3.31 1.52 -11.92
CA GLY A 136 4.70 1.08 -11.79
C GLY A 136 5.17 0.16 -12.92
N GLN A 137 4.28 -0.21 -13.83
CA GLN A 137 4.55 -1.09 -14.97
C GLN A 137 4.47 -0.35 -16.31
N VAL A 138 3.58 0.63 -16.42
CA VAL A 138 3.32 1.39 -17.65
C VAL A 138 3.12 2.86 -17.33
N ALA A 139 3.87 3.72 -18.01
CA ALA A 139 3.71 5.18 -17.91
C ALA A 139 2.42 5.65 -18.60
N TYR A 140 1.92 6.79 -18.14
CA TYR A 140 0.77 7.48 -18.72
C TYR A 140 0.91 9.01 -18.54
N GLU A 141 0.24 9.76 -19.37
CA GLU A 141 0.26 11.22 -19.36
C GLU A 141 -0.27 11.79 -18.04
N ASN A 142 0.29 12.92 -17.61
CA ASN A 142 -0.05 13.63 -16.37
C ASN A 142 0.12 12.80 -15.08
N GLY A 143 0.88 11.73 -15.12
CA GLY A 143 1.14 10.87 -13.97
C GLY A 143 2.60 10.82 -13.56
N GLY A 144 3.43 11.74 -14.03
CA GLY A 144 4.89 11.64 -13.96
C GLY A 144 5.43 11.34 -12.58
N SER A 145 5.09 12.13 -11.56
CA SER A 145 5.56 11.95 -10.18
C SER A 145 5.15 10.59 -9.61
N TYR A 146 3.88 10.23 -9.78
CA TYR A 146 3.33 8.97 -9.29
C TYR A 146 3.86 7.75 -10.05
N VAL A 147 3.96 7.85 -11.39
CA VAL A 147 4.56 6.79 -12.23
C VAL A 147 6.00 6.52 -11.82
N ALA A 148 6.81 7.57 -11.63
CA ALA A 148 8.20 7.41 -11.18
C ALA A 148 8.29 6.75 -9.80
N ALA A 149 7.45 7.17 -8.84
CA ALA A 149 7.41 6.59 -7.51
C ALA A 149 7.01 5.10 -7.57
N LYS A 150 5.96 4.76 -8.31
CA LYS A 150 5.49 3.37 -8.41
C LYS A 150 6.47 2.46 -9.17
N HIS A 151 7.21 2.95 -10.17
CA HIS A 151 8.34 2.23 -10.74
C HIS A 151 9.46 2.03 -9.71
N GLY A 152 9.71 3.01 -8.85
CA GLY A 152 10.64 2.90 -7.73
C GLY A 152 10.26 1.78 -6.75
N GLU A 153 8.97 1.66 -6.39
CA GLU A 153 8.50 0.58 -5.53
C GLU A 153 8.62 -0.81 -6.20
N VAL A 154 8.36 -0.91 -7.50
CA VAL A 154 8.58 -2.15 -8.26
C VAL A 154 10.06 -2.55 -8.23
N ALA A 155 10.97 -1.59 -8.45
CA ALA A 155 12.40 -1.82 -8.35
C ALA A 155 12.80 -2.25 -6.93
N LEU A 156 12.26 -1.57 -5.89
CA LEU A 156 12.49 -1.92 -4.48
C LEU A 156 12.09 -3.37 -4.19
N ALA A 157 10.88 -3.79 -4.60
CA ALA A 157 10.41 -5.17 -4.38
C ALA A 157 11.33 -6.20 -5.04
N ARG A 158 11.78 -5.93 -6.27
CA ARG A 158 12.69 -6.81 -7.01
C ARG A 158 14.07 -6.89 -6.35
N THR A 159 14.62 -5.76 -5.91
CA THR A 159 15.91 -5.70 -5.21
C THR A 159 15.85 -6.46 -3.87
N LEU A 160 14.79 -6.25 -3.08
CA LEU A 160 14.61 -6.95 -1.80
C LEU A 160 14.58 -8.47 -1.96
N ARG A 161 13.96 -9.00 -3.02
CA ARG A 161 13.99 -10.46 -3.28
C ARG A 161 15.40 -11.01 -3.48
N LEU A 162 16.28 -10.23 -4.11
CA LEU A 162 17.69 -10.62 -4.28
C LEU A 162 18.45 -10.52 -2.95
N GLU A 163 18.31 -9.42 -2.23
CA GLU A 163 19.07 -9.15 -1.01
C GLU A 163 18.65 -10.01 0.18
N LEU A 164 17.36 -10.39 0.26
CA LEU A 164 16.81 -11.22 1.33
C LEU A 164 16.83 -12.73 0.99
N SER A 165 17.40 -13.11 -0.14
CA SER A 165 17.55 -14.52 -0.51
C SER A 165 18.34 -15.28 0.57
N GLY A 166 17.78 -16.40 1.04
CA GLY A 166 18.35 -17.20 2.13
C GLY A 166 17.91 -16.79 3.54
N LEU A 167 17.16 -15.67 3.68
CA LEU A 167 16.47 -15.31 4.92
C LEU A 167 15.04 -15.85 4.90
N PRO A 168 14.41 -16.06 6.06
CA PRO A 168 13.02 -16.55 6.15
C PRO A 168 12.02 -15.42 5.87
N ILE A 169 12.22 -14.66 4.79
CA ILE A 169 11.44 -13.48 4.43
C ILE A 169 10.92 -13.62 3.00
N ARG A 170 9.59 -13.58 2.85
CA ARG A 170 8.94 -13.48 1.54
C ARG A 170 8.79 -12.01 1.13
N VAL A 171 8.78 -11.74 -0.16
CA VAL A 171 8.56 -10.40 -0.71
C VAL A 171 7.56 -10.48 -1.86
N THR A 172 6.37 -9.91 -1.66
CA THR A 172 5.30 -9.87 -2.66
C THR A 172 5.03 -8.43 -3.08
N GLU A 173 4.95 -8.23 -4.39
CA GLU A 173 4.44 -7.01 -5.00
C GLU A 173 2.98 -7.22 -5.40
N ILE A 174 2.08 -6.32 -4.98
CA ILE A 174 0.71 -6.28 -5.49
C ILE A 174 0.52 -4.98 -6.25
N ALA A 175 0.15 -5.09 -7.53
CA ALA A 175 0.01 -4.00 -8.48
C ALA A 175 -1.46 -3.82 -8.90
N PRO A 176 -2.27 -3.07 -8.12
CA PRO A 176 -3.65 -2.79 -8.49
C PRO A 176 -3.74 -1.88 -9.71
N GLY A 177 -4.77 -2.11 -10.52
CA GLY A 177 -5.21 -1.19 -11.55
C GLY A 177 -6.15 -0.13 -10.99
N MET A 178 -7.31 0.06 -11.64
CA MET A 178 -8.30 1.05 -11.21
C MET A 178 -9.06 0.57 -9.96
N VAL A 179 -8.71 1.14 -8.82
CA VAL A 179 -9.40 0.93 -7.53
C VAL A 179 -10.18 2.18 -7.18
N LYS A 180 -11.47 2.05 -6.92
CA LYS A 180 -12.31 3.14 -6.43
C LYS A 180 -12.22 3.17 -4.91
N THR A 181 -11.44 4.12 -4.39
CA THR A 181 -11.39 4.46 -2.96
C THR A 181 -11.88 5.88 -2.76
N ASP A 182 -12.35 6.21 -1.57
CA ASP A 182 -12.92 7.54 -1.28
C ASP A 182 -11.92 8.69 -1.39
N GLU A 183 -10.63 8.43 -1.20
CA GLU A 183 -9.63 9.49 -0.99
C GLU A 183 -8.55 9.60 -2.06
N PHE A 184 -8.18 8.50 -2.74
CA PHE A 184 -7.04 8.54 -3.67
C PHE A 184 -7.23 9.56 -4.79
N ALA A 185 -8.39 9.56 -5.44
CA ALA A 185 -8.69 10.49 -6.52
C ALA A 185 -8.85 11.93 -5.99
N LEU A 186 -9.46 12.10 -4.82
CA LEU A 186 -9.58 13.43 -4.18
C LEU A 186 -8.22 14.02 -3.84
N THR A 187 -7.31 13.24 -3.27
CA THR A 187 -5.93 13.68 -2.96
C THR A 187 -5.19 14.09 -4.23
N ARG A 188 -5.32 13.30 -5.28
CA ARG A 188 -4.68 13.55 -6.57
C ARG A 188 -5.13 14.84 -7.25
N PHE A 189 -6.38 15.22 -7.08
CA PHE A 189 -6.97 16.43 -7.64
C PHE A 189 -7.18 17.54 -6.60
N SER A 190 -6.41 17.54 -5.52
CA SER A 190 -6.44 18.57 -4.48
C SER A 190 -7.84 18.88 -3.95
N GLY A 191 -8.69 17.84 -3.82
CA GLY A 191 -10.05 17.94 -3.29
C GLY A 191 -11.13 18.18 -4.36
N ASP A 192 -10.81 18.30 -5.64
CA ASP A 192 -11.79 18.45 -6.73
C ASP A 192 -12.57 17.14 -6.93
N SER A 193 -13.77 17.09 -6.36
CA SER A 193 -14.65 15.92 -6.39
C SER A 193 -15.21 15.61 -7.78
N GLU A 194 -15.41 16.62 -8.63
CA GLU A 194 -15.89 16.41 -10.00
C GLU A 194 -14.84 15.72 -10.85
N ARG A 195 -13.59 16.20 -10.80
CA ARG A 195 -12.47 15.56 -11.50
C ARG A 195 -12.21 14.15 -10.97
N ALA A 196 -12.30 13.97 -9.65
CA ALA A 196 -12.15 12.65 -9.02
C ALA A 196 -13.22 11.66 -9.50
N ALA A 197 -14.48 12.08 -9.57
CA ALA A 197 -15.59 11.25 -10.05
C ALA A 197 -15.45 10.85 -11.53
N LYS A 198 -14.94 11.75 -12.38
CA LYS A 198 -14.74 11.51 -13.82
C LYS A 198 -13.79 10.34 -14.12
N ILE A 199 -12.85 10.01 -13.21
CA ILE A 199 -11.95 8.87 -13.40
C ILE A 199 -12.76 7.57 -13.53
N TYR A 200 -13.81 7.41 -12.73
CA TYR A 200 -14.62 6.20 -12.65
C TYR A 200 -15.87 6.23 -13.54
N ALA A 201 -16.14 7.36 -14.20
CA ALA A 201 -17.35 7.53 -15.00
C ALA A 201 -17.46 6.45 -16.10
N GLY A 202 -18.60 5.77 -16.17
CA GLY A 202 -18.88 4.70 -17.12
C GLY A 202 -18.14 3.38 -16.85
N VAL A 203 -17.33 3.26 -15.82
CA VAL A 203 -16.73 1.98 -15.43
C VAL A 203 -17.71 1.24 -14.52
N GLU A 204 -18.23 0.10 -15.02
CA GLU A 204 -19.31 -0.62 -14.35
C GLU A 204 -18.93 -1.13 -12.96
N LYS A 205 -17.77 -1.75 -12.83
CA LYS A 205 -17.26 -2.32 -11.56
C LYS A 205 -15.75 -2.08 -11.46
N PRO A 206 -15.29 -0.90 -11.01
CA PRO A 206 -13.90 -0.74 -10.62
C PRO A 206 -13.59 -1.65 -9.43
N LEU A 207 -12.33 -2.00 -9.20
CA LEU A 207 -11.95 -2.68 -7.96
C LEU A 207 -12.28 -1.79 -6.77
N THR A 208 -12.55 -2.44 -5.64
CA THR A 208 -12.69 -1.81 -4.33
C THR A 208 -11.43 -1.99 -3.49
N ASP A 209 -11.32 -1.29 -2.38
CA ASP A 209 -10.29 -1.52 -1.37
C ASP A 209 -10.33 -2.95 -0.82
N SER A 210 -11.53 -3.51 -0.62
CA SER A 210 -11.73 -4.88 -0.17
C SER A 210 -11.21 -5.93 -1.18
N ASP A 211 -11.33 -5.69 -2.48
CA ASP A 211 -10.77 -6.59 -3.50
C ASP A 211 -9.24 -6.66 -3.40
N VAL A 212 -8.58 -5.52 -3.12
CA VAL A 212 -7.13 -5.48 -2.94
C VAL A 212 -6.74 -6.11 -1.60
N ALA A 213 -7.50 -5.86 -0.53
CA ALA A 213 -7.28 -6.49 0.77
C ALA A 213 -7.37 -8.03 0.68
N GLU A 214 -8.31 -8.55 -0.11
CA GLU A 214 -8.44 -10.00 -0.36
C GLU A 214 -7.21 -10.57 -1.09
N ALA A 215 -6.67 -9.86 -2.07
CA ALA A 215 -5.43 -10.27 -2.75
C ALA A 215 -4.23 -10.28 -1.77
N ILE A 216 -4.16 -9.31 -0.86
CA ILE A 216 -3.16 -9.27 0.20
C ILE A 216 -3.33 -10.47 1.12
N ARG A 217 -4.55 -10.68 1.66
CA ARG A 217 -4.85 -11.81 2.55
C ARG A 217 -4.47 -13.15 1.90
N TRP A 218 -4.88 -13.37 0.66
CA TRP A 218 -4.55 -14.60 -0.04
C TRP A 218 -3.04 -14.82 -0.12
N SER A 219 -2.27 -13.79 -0.46
CA SER A 219 -0.81 -13.90 -0.58
C SER A 219 -0.12 -14.20 0.77
N VAL A 220 -0.58 -13.59 1.87
CA VAL A 220 0.07 -13.76 3.18
C VAL A 220 -0.29 -15.08 3.84
N MET A 221 -1.46 -15.65 3.54
CA MET A 221 -1.92 -16.93 4.08
C MET A 221 -1.31 -18.16 3.40
N LEU A 222 -0.54 -17.99 2.34
CA LEU A 222 0.15 -19.09 1.66
C LEU A 222 1.27 -19.69 2.54
N PRO A 223 1.63 -20.97 2.32
CA PRO A 223 2.73 -21.62 3.03
C PRO A 223 4.05 -20.84 2.92
N GLU A 224 4.89 -20.91 3.94
CA GLU A 224 6.11 -20.10 4.07
C GLU A 224 7.12 -20.28 2.92
N HIS A 225 7.16 -21.46 2.32
CA HIS A 225 8.04 -21.74 1.18
C HIS A 225 7.49 -21.24 -0.17
N PHE A 226 6.27 -20.73 -0.21
CA PHE A 226 5.61 -20.28 -1.42
C PHE A 226 5.57 -18.76 -1.48
N ASN A 227 6.36 -18.15 -2.37
CA ASN A 227 6.38 -16.71 -2.59
C ASN A 227 5.65 -16.34 -3.89
N ILE A 228 4.79 -15.34 -3.84
CA ILE A 228 4.27 -14.67 -5.02
C ILE A 228 5.14 -13.45 -5.27
N ASP A 229 5.88 -13.43 -6.35
CA ASP A 229 6.77 -12.32 -6.68
C ASP A 229 6.02 -11.05 -7.03
N SER A 230 5.00 -11.18 -7.88
CA SER A 230 4.19 -10.06 -8.35
C SER A 230 2.79 -10.52 -8.72
N MET A 231 1.80 -9.73 -8.34
CA MET A 231 0.39 -9.95 -8.68
C MET A 231 -0.20 -8.65 -9.22
N THR A 232 -0.57 -8.66 -10.49
CA THR A 232 -1.31 -7.53 -11.10
C THR A 232 -2.79 -7.84 -11.11
N ILE A 233 -3.59 -6.98 -10.48
CA ILE A 233 -5.06 -7.11 -10.40
C ILE A 233 -5.73 -5.90 -11.04
N ARG A 234 -6.72 -6.14 -11.89
CA ARG A 234 -7.47 -5.10 -12.60
C ARG A 234 -8.96 -5.42 -12.59
N PRO A 235 -9.84 -4.40 -12.62
CA PRO A 235 -11.24 -4.67 -12.93
C PRO A 235 -11.34 -5.25 -14.35
N VAL A 236 -12.32 -6.09 -14.58
CA VAL A 236 -12.54 -6.71 -15.92
C VAL A 236 -12.65 -5.65 -17.02
N ALA A 237 -13.19 -4.48 -16.69
CA ALA A 237 -13.30 -3.35 -17.61
C ALA A 237 -11.94 -2.74 -18.03
N GLN A 238 -10.85 -3.00 -17.28
CA GLN A 238 -9.53 -2.43 -17.57
C GLN A 238 -8.59 -3.45 -18.21
N ALA A 239 -8.48 -3.46 -19.52
CA ALA A 239 -7.58 -4.34 -20.26
C ALA A 239 -6.11 -3.88 -20.20
N ALA A 240 -5.86 -2.56 -20.18
CA ALA A 240 -4.53 -1.95 -20.09
C ALA A 240 -4.61 -0.60 -19.36
N GLN A 241 -3.47 0.04 -19.08
CA GLN A 241 -3.43 1.34 -18.42
C GLN A 241 -4.25 2.41 -19.17
N HIS A 242 -4.19 2.38 -20.49
CA HIS A 242 -4.88 3.32 -21.39
C HIS A 242 -6.19 2.76 -21.98
N LYS A 243 -6.54 1.51 -21.72
CA LYS A 243 -7.70 0.87 -22.34
C LYS A 243 -8.69 0.39 -21.27
N VAL A 244 -9.69 1.21 -21.04
CA VAL A 244 -10.78 0.96 -20.10
C VAL A 244 -12.10 0.96 -20.86
N HIS A 245 -12.88 -0.11 -20.75
CA HIS A 245 -14.24 -0.14 -21.27
C HIS A 245 -15.15 0.74 -20.41
N ARG A 246 -15.89 1.64 -21.05
CA ARG A 246 -16.83 2.54 -20.38
C ARG A 246 -18.20 2.44 -21.03
N ILE A 247 -19.22 2.25 -20.21
CA ILE A 247 -20.61 2.29 -20.67
C ILE A 247 -20.97 3.77 -20.86
N THR A 248 -21.34 4.13 -22.08
CA THR A 248 -21.92 5.44 -22.38
C THR A 248 -23.35 5.44 -21.83
N GLN A 249 -23.67 6.31 -20.90
CA GLN A 249 -25.08 6.54 -20.55
C GLN A 249 -25.73 7.16 -21.79
N GLN A 250 -26.72 6.45 -22.36
CA GLN A 250 -27.61 6.95 -23.41
C GLN A 250 -28.56 7.98 -22.83
#